data_d78c9cd806901f98659c784c1d338621
#
_entry.id   d78c9cd806901f98659c784c1d338621
#
_cell.length_a   1.000
_cell.length_b   1.000
_cell.length_c   1.000
_cell.angle_alpha   90.00
_cell.angle_beta   90.00
_cell.angle_gamma   90.00
#
_symmetry.space_group_name_H-M   'P 1'
#
loop_
_entity.id
_entity.type
_entity.pdbx_description
1 polymer ?
#
loop_
_entity_poly.entity_id
_entity_poly.type
_entity_poly.pdbx_seq_one_letter_code
_entity_poly.pdbx_strand_id
1 'polypeptide(L)'
;MDTFLDSSWYFLRYCDASNENEAFNFDKVKYWMNVDQYIGGVEHAILHLMYARFFQMALYDLGLVSTEEPFKNLLTQGMVTKGYTNEKGEYLVAKMSKSIGNVVSPAEIISKYGADTARMFILFAAPPERELEWSDQGVEGSYRFINRVYRMVYDFARDYKVGDGSYEIRNDADKNLNYVMNYTIKKVSDDIGERFNFNTAISSIMELVNEMYKYRDGEINDALYGTAVRNLVVMLAPFVPHVTEEMWEHLEQEGSVHNQMWPEFDESALVKDTVEIVVQINGKIKEKMNIAGDLSREEMQKVAMEDEKVKALTEGKNVVKVIAVPNKLINIVVK
;
A
#
# COMPACT_ATOMS: atom_id res chain seq x y z
N MET A 1 -7.65 -23.91 34.26
CA MET A 1 -8.24 -24.00 32.93
C MET A 1 -7.17 -23.53 31.94
N ASP A 2 -7.03 -24.16 30.79
CA ASP A 2 -6.06 -23.72 29.77
C ASP A 2 -6.46 -22.35 29.23
N THR A 3 -5.50 -21.44 29.09
CA THR A 3 -5.75 -20.06 28.60
C THR A 3 -6.33 -20.03 27.18
N PHE A 4 -6.10 -21.08 26.38
CA PHE A 4 -6.67 -21.18 25.03
C PHE A 4 -8.15 -21.56 24.99
N LEU A 5 -8.73 -22.06 26.08
CA LEU A 5 -10.15 -22.43 26.13
C LEU A 5 -11.06 -21.22 25.93
N ASP A 6 -10.87 -20.16 26.73
CA ASP A 6 -11.69 -18.95 26.63
C ASP A 6 -11.43 -18.18 25.32
N SER A 7 -10.19 -18.15 24.86
CA SER A 7 -9.83 -17.53 23.59
C SER A 7 -10.36 -18.26 22.36
N SER A 8 -10.84 -19.50 22.49
CA SER A 8 -11.34 -20.30 21.38
C SER A 8 -12.72 -19.91 20.91
N TRP A 9 -13.46 -19.12 21.67
CA TRP A 9 -14.83 -18.72 21.34
C TRP A 9 -15.16 -17.25 21.66
N TYR A 10 -14.19 -16.44 22.09
CA TYR A 10 -14.40 -15.05 22.50
C TYR A 10 -15.10 -14.20 21.42
N PHE A 11 -14.85 -14.46 20.13
CA PHE A 11 -15.48 -13.79 19.02
C PHE A 11 -16.99 -14.06 18.94
N LEU A 12 -17.45 -15.23 19.38
CA LEU A 12 -18.88 -15.52 19.53
C LEU A 12 -19.48 -14.71 20.69
N ARG A 13 -18.77 -14.65 21.83
CA ARG A 13 -19.19 -13.83 22.96
C ARG A 13 -19.28 -12.35 22.61
N TYR A 14 -18.40 -11.86 21.77
CA TYR A 14 -18.41 -10.45 21.30
C TYR A 14 -19.68 -10.11 20.49
N CYS A 15 -20.30 -11.07 19.84
CA CYS A 15 -21.56 -10.85 19.15
C CYS A 15 -22.71 -10.49 20.11
N ASP A 16 -22.61 -10.89 21.40
CA ASP A 16 -23.64 -10.66 22.42
C ASP A 16 -23.03 -10.48 23.83
N ALA A 17 -22.10 -9.52 23.95
CA ALA A 17 -21.26 -9.33 25.14
C ALA A 17 -22.03 -9.05 26.42
N SER A 18 -23.21 -8.44 26.34
CA SER A 18 -24.05 -8.07 27.49
C SER A 18 -25.09 -9.13 27.88
N ASN A 19 -25.07 -10.33 27.31
CA ASN A 19 -26.00 -11.39 27.63
C ASN A 19 -25.65 -12.04 28.97
N GLU A 20 -26.53 -11.93 29.94
CA GLU A 20 -26.35 -12.50 31.29
C GLU A 20 -26.98 -13.88 31.45
N ASN A 21 -27.81 -14.34 30.50
CA ASN A 21 -28.60 -15.56 30.63
C ASN A 21 -27.96 -16.77 29.93
N GLU A 22 -27.25 -16.52 28.83
CA GLU A 22 -26.61 -17.55 27.99
C GLU A 22 -25.26 -17.07 27.45
N ALA A 23 -24.44 -17.97 26.90
CA ALA A 23 -23.14 -17.65 26.38
C ALA A 23 -23.21 -16.62 25.25
N PHE A 24 -24.21 -16.74 24.40
CA PHE A 24 -24.56 -15.81 23.30
C PHE A 24 -25.91 -16.21 22.73
N ASN A 25 -26.62 -15.25 22.12
CA ASN A 25 -27.87 -15.51 21.39
C ASN A 25 -27.58 -15.99 19.99
N PHE A 26 -28.24 -17.08 19.55
CA PHE A 26 -28.08 -17.70 18.24
C PHE A 26 -28.28 -16.74 17.07
N ASP A 27 -29.34 -15.91 17.09
CA ASP A 27 -29.67 -15.01 15.98
C ASP A 27 -28.64 -13.87 15.86
N LYS A 28 -28.12 -13.37 16.99
CA LYS A 28 -27.05 -12.37 16.97
C LYS A 28 -25.75 -12.95 16.41
N VAL A 29 -25.37 -14.15 16.83
CA VAL A 29 -24.18 -14.84 16.28
C VAL A 29 -24.38 -15.13 14.81
N LYS A 30 -25.55 -15.61 14.38
CA LYS A 30 -25.87 -15.83 12.96
C LYS A 30 -25.78 -14.58 12.09
N TYR A 31 -26.11 -13.41 12.69
CA TYR A 31 -26.02 -12.13 11.99
C TYR A 31 -24.56 -11.67 11.79
N TRP A 32 -23.72 -11.78 12.84
CA TRP A 32 -22.35 -11.26 12.83
C TRP A 32 -21.30 -12.23 12.28
N MET A 33 -21.51 -13.54 12.41
CA MET A 33 -20.57 -14.56 11.94
C MET A 33 -20.79 -14.92 10.46
N ASN A 34 -19.76 -15.38 9.73
CA ASN A 34 -18.37 -15.56 10.18
C ASN A 34 -17.62 -14.22 10.28
N VAL A 35 -16.50 -14.21 11.00
CA VAL A 35 -15.54 -13.08 10.97
C VAL A 35 -15.02 -12.89 9.56
N ASP A 36 -15.14 -11.68 9.01
CA ASP A 36 -14.78 -11.40 7.62
C ASP A 36 -13.28 -11.47 7.37
N GLN A 37 -12.48 -10.91 8.29
CA GLN A 37 -11.02 -10.94 8.24
C GLN A 37 -10.44 -11.19 9.63
N TYR A 38 -9.67 -12.25 9.78
CA TYR A 38 -8.98 -12.59 11.04
C TYR A 38 -7.48 -12.44 10.86
N ILE A 39 -6.82 -11.74 11.79
CA ILE A 39 -5.41 -11.37 11.69
C ILE A 39 -4.69 -11.81 12.97
N GLY A 40 -3.57 -12.53 12.79
CA GLY A 40 -2.77 -12.97 13.93
C GLY A 40 -1.39 -13.48 13.52
N GLY A 41 -0.51 -13.71 14.50
CA GLY A 41 0.83 -14.25 14.24
C GLY A 41 0.77 -15.71 13.77
N VAL A 42 1.72 -16.10 12.94
CA VAL A 42 1.84 -17.46 12.39
C VAL A 42 1.99 -18.53 13.49
N GLU A 43 2.54 -18.18 14.65
CA GLU A 43 2.69 -19.06 15.81
C GLU A 43 1.35 -19.58 16.36
N HIS A 44 0.26 -18.86 16.10
CA HIS A 44 -1.08 -19.26 16.55
C HIS A 44 -1.76 -20.29 15.64
N ALA A 45 -1.16 -20.66 14.52
CA ALA A 45 -1.73 -21.65 13.60
C ALA A 45 -1.99 -23.02 14.26
N ILE A 46 -1.06 -23.50 15.07
CA ILE A 46 -1.18 -24.79 15.80
C ILE A 46 -1.87 -24.63 17.15
N LEU A 47 -1.83 -23.44 17.76
CA LEU A 47 -2.38 -23.15 19.07
C LEU A 47 -3.82 -22.65 18.96
N HIS A 48 -4.00 -21.33 19.07
CA HIS A 48 -5.30 -20.68 19.10
C HIS A 48 -6.21 -21.03 17.90
N LEU A 49 -5.70 -20.99 16.67
CA LEU A 49 -6.53 -21.19 15.48
C LEU A 49 -7.10 -22.62 15.40
N MET A 50 -6.31 -23.62 15.79
CA MET A 50 -6.77 -25.01 15.80
C MET A 50 -7.88 -25.20 16.85
N TYR A 51 -7.74 -24.62 18.04
CA TYR A 51 -8.77 -24.69 19.08
C TYR A 51 -10.02 -23.90 18.67
N ALA A 52 -9.88 -22.72 18.11
CA ALA A 52 -11.02 -21.90 17.65
C ALA A 52 -11.85 -22.64 16.59
N ARG A 53 -11.21 -23.29 15.62
CA ARG A 53 -11.88 -24.12 14.62
C ARG A 53 -12.56 -25.33 15.22
N PHE A 54 -11.87 -26.05 16.11
CA PHE A 54 -12.45 -27.21 16.79
C PHE A 54 -13.69 -26.82 17.62
N PHE A 55 -13.61 -25.72 18.36
CA PHE A 55 -14.75 -25.19 19.12
C PHE A 55 -15.93 -24.84 18.22
N GLN A 56 -15.66 -24.14 17.14
CA GLN A 56 -16.68 -23.74 16.17
C GLN A 56 -17.40 -24.96 15.58
N MET A 57 -16.65 -25.96 15.14
CA MET A 57 -17.20 -27.21 14.58
C MET A 57 -18.04 -27.96 15.62
N ALA A 58 -17.55 -28.08 16.86
CA ALA A 58 -18.29 -28.73 17.93
C ALA A 58 -19.61 -28.00 18.26
N LEU A 59 -19.58 -26.67 18.31
CA LEU A 59 -20.79 -25.87 18.53
C LEU A 59 -21.76 -25.93 17.35
N TYR A 60 -21.26 -26.07 16.13
CA TYR A 60 -22.06 -26.28 14.94
C TYR A 60 -22.77 -27.64 14.99
N ASP A 61 -22.07 -28.73 15.34
CA ASP A 61 -22.66 -30.06 15.52
C ASP A 61 -23.74 -30.08 16.60
N LEU A 62 -23.60 -29.26 17.62
CA LEU A 62 -24.60 -29.08 18.69
C LEU A 62 -25.75 -28.14 18.29
N GLY A 63 -25.74 -27.54 17.11
CA GLY A 63 -26.74 -26.59 16.62
C GLY A 63 -26.73 -25.22 17.31
N LEU A 64 -25.63 -24.86 17.97
CA LEU A 64 -25.49 -23.61 18.72
C LEU A 64 -24.97 -22.44 17.87
N VAL A 65 -24.36 -22.73 16.72
CA VAL A 65 -23.91 -21.75 15.74
C VAL A 65 -24.33 -22.18 14.31
N SER A 66 -24.35 -21.25 13.38
CA SER A 66 -24.86 -21.48 12.02
C SER A 66 -23.81 -21.86 10.98
N THR A 67 -22.53 -21.85 11.35
CA THR A 67 -21.39 -22.05 10.43
C THR A 67 -20.34 -22.96 11.05
N GLU A 68 -19.72 -23.81 10.23
CA GLU A 68 -18.65 -24.74 10.66
C GLU A 68 -17.33 -24.04 10.91
N GLU A 69 -16.97 -23.04 10.09
CA GLU A 69 -15.71 -22.30 10.18
C GLU A 69 -15.93 -20.92 10.78
N PRO A 70 -15.07 -20.46 11.71
CA PRO A 70 -15.25 -19.19 12.39
C PRO A 70 -14.83 -17.98 11.52
N PHE A 71 -13.89 -18.14 10.59
CA PHE A 71 -13.23 -17.07 9.84
C PHE A 71 -13.38 -17.28 8.34
N LYS A 72 -13.83 -16.25 7.60
CA LYS A 72 -13.90 -16.28 6.14
C LYS A 72 -12.51 -16.16 5.52
N ASN A 73 -11.71 -15.22 6.03
CA ASN A 73 -10.36 -14.95 5.57
C ASN A 73 -9.40 -14.90 6.76
N LEU A 74 -8.21 -15.45 6.57
CA LEU A 74 -7.15 -15.47 7.56
C LEU A 74 -5.90 -14.80 6.98
N LEU A 75 -5.35 -13.82 7.69
CA LEU A 75 -4.04 -13.25 7.42
C LEU A 75 -3.09 -13.64 8.56
N THR A 76 -2.08 -14.44 8.25
CA THR A 76 -1.03 -14.80 9.20
C THR A 76 0.14 -13.83 9.09
N GLN A 77 0.42 -13.12 10.20
CA GLN A 77 1.50 -12.15 10.25
C GLN A 77 2.85 -12.86 10.43
N GLY A 78 3.85 -12.36 9.68
CA GLY A 78 5.25 -12.77 9.85
C GLY A 78 5.82 -12.31 11.20
N MET A 79 6.94 -12.91 11.57
CA MET A 79 7.66 -12.59 12.81
C MET A 79 8.35 -11.24 12.70
N VAL A 80 8.38 -10.49 13.81
CA VAL A 80 9.25 -9.31 13.94
C VAL A 80 10.57 -9.75 14.58
N THR A 81 11.65 -9.52 13.84
CA THR A 81 13.02 -9.83 14.26
C THR A 81 13.83 -8.56 14.51
N LYS A 82 14.91 -8.65 15.25
CA LYS A 82 15.87 -7.57 15.43
C LYS A 82 17.28 -8.13 15.60
N GLY A 83 18.24 -7.43 14.98
CA GLY A 83 19.65 -7.72 15.15
C GLY A 83 20.13 -7.44 16.57
N TYR A 84 21.07 -8.25 17.05
CA TYR A 84 21.77 -8.11 18.32
C TYR A 84 23.20 -8.66 18.21
N THR A 85 24.08 -8.24 19.09
CA THR A 85 25.42 -8.78 19.20
C THR A 85 25.47 -9.74 20.39
N ASN A 86 25.86 -11.01 20.14
CA ASN A 86 25.97 -12.01 21.20
C ASN A 86 27.25 -11.78 22.07
N GLU A 87 27.40 -12.59 23.12
CA GLU A 87 28.55 -12.52 24.04
C GLU A 87 29.91 -12.77 23.35
N LYS A 88 29.90 -13.39 22.17
CA LYS A 88 31.12 -13.66 21.37
C LYS A 88 31.46 -12.51 20.42
N GLY A 89 30.65 -11.44 20.39
CA GLY A 89 30.81 -10.30 19.48
C GLY A 89 30.27 -10.56 18.06
N GLU A 90 29.49 -11.62 17.83
CA GLU A 90 28.88 -11.94 16.55
C GLU A 90 27.52 -11.23 16.41
N TYR A 91 27.30 -10.57 15.26
CA TYR A 91 25.99 -9.98 14.94
C TYR A 91 25.04 -11.08 14.43
N LEU A 92 23.89 -11.18 15.07
CA LEU A 92 22.83 -12.15 14.76
C LEU A 92 21.49 -11.45 14.66
N VAL A 93 20.57 -12.01 13.86
CA VAL A 93 19.17 -11.57 13.77
C VAL A 93 18.29 -12.68 14.35
N ALA A 94 17.42 -12.33 15.28
CA ALA A 94 16.50 -13.26 15.91
C ALA A 94 15.15 -12.60 16.25
N LYS A 95 14.12 -13.44 16.48
CA LYS A 95 12.84 -12.99 17.06
C LYS A 95 13.11 -12.17 18.32
N MET A 96 12.40 -11.06 18.46
CA MET A 96 12.49 -10.21 19.65
C MET A 96 12.14 -11.01 20.91
N SER A 97 13.05 -10.99 21.89
CA SER A 97 12.89 -11.68 23.16
C SER A 97 13.54 -10.89 24.30
N LYS A 98 12.86 -10.84 25.46
CA LYS A 98 13.42 -10.23 26.68
C LYS A 98 14.68 -10.92 27.15
N SER A 99 14.80 -12.23 26.96
CA SER A 99 16.00 -13.00 27.34
C SER A 99 17.22 -12.69 26.48
N ILE A 100 17.03 -12.27 25.24
CA ILE A 100 18.11 -11.86 24.31
C ILE A 100 18.43 -10.37 24.47
N GLY A 101 17.48 -9.59 24.98
CA GLY A 101 17.63 -8.13 25.13
C GLY A 101 17.43 -7.34 23.82
N ASN A 102 16.92 -7.97 22.77
CA ASN A 102 16.68 -7.35 21.47
C ASN A 102 15.26 -6.80 21.28
N VAL A 103 14.53 -6.55 22.36
CA VAL A 103 13.16 -6.04 22.34
C VAL A 103 13.16 -4.54 22.07
N VAL A 104 12.21 -4.08 21.26
CA VAL A 104 11.88 -2.66 21.08
C VAL A 104 10.60 -2.37 21.86
N SER A 105 10.64 -1.36 22.71
CA SER A 105 9.46 -0.90 23.44
C SER A 105 8.59 0.00 22.55
N PRO A 106 7.34 -0.36 22.25
CA PRO A 106 6.42 0.53 21.54
C PRO A 106 6.28 1.89 22.24
N ALA A 107 6.27 1.93 23.58
CA ALA A 107 6.15 3.16 24.33
C ALA A 107 7.32 4.13 24.07
N GLU A 108 8.56 3.62 23.94
CA GLU A 108 9.72 4.44 23.63
C GLU A 108 9.65 5.04 22.22
N ILE A 109 9.24 4.22 21.24
CA ILE A 109 9.04 4.67 19.85
C ILE A 109 7.94 5.72 19.76
N ILE A 110 6.80 5.46 20.42
CA ILE A 110 5.66 6.39 20.44
C ILE A 110 6.06 7.71 21.12
N SER A 111 6.78 7.66 22.23
CA SER A 111 7.24 8.85 22.93
C SER A 111 8.20 9.70 22.08
N LYS A 112 9.07 9.06 21.29
CA LYS A 112 10.11 9.74 20.50
C LYS A 112 9.61 10.22 19.13
N TYR A 113 8.79 9.40 18.45
CA TYR A 113 8.44 9.61 17.05
C TYR A 113 6.92 9.71 16.79
N GLY A 114 6.08 9.42 17.78
CA GLY A 114 4.63 9.35 17.65
C GLY A 114 4.14 7.98 17.17
N ALA A 115 2.86 7.70 17.44
CA ALA A 115 2.23 6.43 17.09
C ALA A 115 2.14 6.21 15.57
N ASP A 116 1.89 7.26 14.81
CA ASP A 116 1.76 7.19 13.35
C ASP A 116 3.06 6.78 12.67
N THR A 117 4.20 7.20 13.21
CA THR A 117 5.52 6.76 12.70
C THR A 117 5.73 5.27 12.89
N ALA A 118 5.38 4.74 14.07
CA ALA A 118 5.47 3.31 14.34
C ALA A 118 4.55 2.49 13.42
N ARG A 119 3.30 2.95 13.24
CA ARG A 119 2.32 2.33 12.34
C ARG A 119 2.82 2.30 10.90
N MET A 120 3.25 3.45 10.40
CA MET A 120 3.75 3.58 9.02
C MET A 120 4.98 2.70 8.78
N PHE A 121 5.93 2.68 9.71
CA PHE A 121 7.13 1.85 9.58
C PHE A 121 6.77 0.36 9.47
N ILE A 122 5.92 -0.16 10.35
CA ILE A 122 5.51 -1.58 10.35
C ILE A 122 4.83 -1.96 9.02
N LEU A 123 3.93 -1.11 8.52
CA LEU A 123 3.20 -1.36 7.28
C LEU A 123 4.06 -1.16 6.01
N PHE A 124 5.12 -0.36 6.11
CA PHE A 124 6.01 -0.08 4.98
C PHE A 124 7.17 -1.08 4.85
N ALA A 125 7.70 -1.59 5.98
CA ALA A 125 8.94 -2.35 6.01
C ALA A 125 8.85 -3.71 5.29
N ALA A 126 7.68 -4.38 5.35
CA ALA A 126 7.47 -5.67 4.69
C ALA A 126 5.97 -5.92 4.43
N PRO A 127 5.61 -6.80 3.47
CA PRO A 127 4.29 -7.38 3.41
C PRO A 127 3.93 -8.05 4.74
N PRO A 128 2.67 -7.98 5.21
CA PRO A 128 2.31 -8.44 6.56
C PRO A 128 2.58 -9.93 6.81
N GLU A 129 2.57 -10.77 5.79
CA GLU A 129 2.82 -12.22 5.88
C GLU A 129 4.32 -12.56 5.97
N ARG A 130 5.19 -11.58 5.69
CA ARG A 130 6.63 -11.82 5.69
C ARG A 130 7.26 -11.38 7.01
N GLU A 131 8.41 -11.98 7.29
CA GLU A 131 9.26 -11.56 8.39
C GLU A 131 9.70 -10.11 8.21
N LEU A 132 9.60 -9.33 9.29
CA LEU A 132 10.01 -7.94 9.35
C LEU A 132 11.24 -7.82 10.26
N GLU A 133 12.36 -7.37 9.71
CA GLU A 133 13.52 -6.99 10.51
C GLU A 133 13.38 -5.53 10.98
N TRP A 134 13.43 -5.32 12.28
CA TRP A 134 13.34 -3.98 12.86
C TRP A 134 14.54 -3.13 12.48
N SER A 135 14.30 -1.93 11.98
CA SER A 135 15.30 -0.95 11.58
C SER A 135 15.01 0.42 12.19
N ASP A 136 15.87 0.88 13.07
CA ASP A 136 15.75 2.23 13.66
C ASP A 136 15.89 3.32 12.58
N GLN A 137 16.70 3.09 11.54
CA GLN A 137 16.81 3.97 10.38
C GLN A 137 15.50 4.02 9.56
N GLY A 138 14.81 2.88 9.44
CA GLY A 138 13.50 2.79 8.79
C GLY A 138 12.43 3.59 9.55
N VAL A 139 12.44 3.55 10.88
CA VAL A 139 11.56 4.37 11.72
C VAL A 139 11.82 5.85 11.50
N GLU A 140 13.09 6.28 11.51
CA GLU A 140 13.47 7.68 11.22
C GLU A 140 13.09 8.11 9.80
N GLY A 141 13.21 7.21 8.82
CA GLY A 141 12.77 7.44 7.44
C GLY A 141 11.27 7.72 7.37
N SER A 142 10.46 6.92 8.07
CA SER A 142 9.01 7.10 8.17
C SER A 142 8.65 8.43 8.85
N TYR A 143 9.31 8.76 9.95
CA TYR A 143 9.13 10.03 10.64
C TYR A 143 9.42 11.24 9.74
N ARG A 144 10.56 11.21 9.02
CA ARG A 144 10.91 12.29 8.08
C ARG A 144 9.89 12.43 6.95
N PHE A 145 9.37 11.32 6.43
CA PHE A 145 8.36 11.34 5.38
C PHE A 145 7.05 11.97 5.89
N ILE A 146 6.54 11.56 7.05
CA ILE A 146 5.34 12.13 7.67
C ILE A 146 5.49 13.64 7.84
N ASN A 147 6.61 14.10 8.40
CA ASN A 147 6.86 15.52 8.59
C ASN A 147 7.00 16.30 7.27
N ARG A 148 7.53 15.64 6.22
CA ARG A 148 7.61 16.23 4.88
C ARG A 148 6.22 16.45 4.30
N VAL A 149 5.32 15.47 4.42
CA VAL A 149 3.94 15.58 3.96
C VAL A 149 3.18 16.63 4.78
N TYR A 150 3.30 16.58 6.11
CA TYR A 150 2.66 17.56 6.99
C TYR A 150 3.01 19.00 6.60
N ARG A 151 4.30 19.29 6.41
CA ARG A 151 4.73 20.63 5.97
C ARG A 151 4.17 21.04 4.62
N MET A 152 4.12 20.11 3.66
CA MET A 152 3.57 20.37 2.34
C MET A 152 2.07 20.73 2.42
N VAL A 153 1.30 19.99 3.21
CA VAL A 153 -0.13 20.25 3.42
C VAL A 153 -0.35 21.56 4.18
N TYR A 154 0.43 21.81 5.24
CA TYR A 154 0.36 23.05 6.01
C TYR A 154 0.70 24.28 5.18
N ASP A 155 1.76 24.24 4.36
CA ASP A 155 2.12 25.32 3.45
C ASP A 155 1.00 25.59 2.43
N PHE A 156 0.40 24.51 1.88
CA PHE A 156 -0.73 24.65 0.96
C PHE A 156 -1.94 25.31 1.65
N ALA A 157 -2.32 24.82 2.83
CA ALA A 157 -3.49 25.32 3.57
C ALA A 157 -3.36 26.80 3.96
N ARG A 158 -2.13 27.30 4.16
CA ARG A 158 -1.87 28.71 4.45
C ARG A 158 -2.14 29.62 3.25
N ASP A 159 -1.76 29.19 2.06
CA ASP A 159 -1.71 30.02 0.87
C ASP A 159 -2.90 29.76 -0.08
N TYR A 160 -3.54 28.61 0.01
CA TYR A 160 -4.58 28.13 -0.90
C TYR A 160 -5.73 27.46 -0.14
N LYS A 161 -6.85 27.27 -0.84
CA LYS A 161 -8.00 26.49 -0.36
C LYS A 161 -8.23 25.29 -1.28
N VAL A 162 -8.67 24.18 -0.69
CA VAL A 162 -9.15 23.04 -1.46
C VAL A 162 -10.44 23.43 -2.17
N GLY A 163 -10.46 23.28 -3.48
CA GLY A 163 -11.65 23.54 -4.30
C GLY A 163 -12.67 22.39 -4.26
N ASP A 164 -13.68 22.48 -5.12
CA ASP A 164 -14.74 21.47 -5.27
C ASP A 164 -14.30 20.18 -5.99
N GLY A 165 -13.04 20.10 -6.37
CA GLY A 165 -12.45 18.97 -7.09
C GLY A 165 -12.46 19.13 -8.63
N SER A 166 -13.07 20.22 -9.14
CA SER A 166 -13.08 20.51 -10.58
C SER A 166 -11.79 21.24 -11.00
N TYR A 167 -11.13 20.75 -12.04
CA TYR A 167 -9.94 21.39 -12.61
C TYR A 167 -9.82 21.12 -14.10
N GLU A 168 -9.09 22.00 -14.79
CA GLU A 168 -8.74 21.83 -16.20
C GLU A 168 -7.23 21.56 -16.34
N ILE A 169 -6.86 20.72 -17.28
CA ILE A 169 -5.46 20.44 -17.61
C ILE A 169 -4.96 21.54 -18.56
N ARG A 170 -4.01 22.36 -18.13
CA ARG A 170 -3.52 23.53 -18.86
C ARG A 170 -2.21 23.30 -19.59
N ASN A 171 -1.39 22.34 -19.11
CA ASN A 171 -0.06 22.06 -19.62
C ASN A 171 0.40 20.63 -19.30
N ASP A 172 1.60 20.25 -19.78
CA ASP A 172 2.16 18.91 -19.58
C ASP A 172 2.46 18.61 -18.09
N ALA A 173 2.79 19.61 -17.27
CA ALA A 173 3.01 19.42 -15.85
C ALA A 173 1.70 19.06 -15.14
N ASP A 174 0.59 19.76 -15.45
CA ASP A 174 -0.75 19.42 -14.97
C ASP A 174 -1.11 17.99 -15.37
N LYS A 175 -0.88 17.65 -16.64
CA LYS A 175 -1.16 16.31 -17.17
C LYS A 175 -0.40 15.22 -16.42
N ASN A 176 0.87 15.46 -16.14
CA ASN A 176 1.70 14.50 -15.41
C ASN A 176 1.26 14.36 -13.95
N LEU A 177 0.97 15.45 -13.24
CA LEU A 177 0.45 15.39 -11.88
C LEU A 177 -0.90 14.64 -11.83
N ASN A 178 -1.80 14.96 -12.77
CA ASN A 178 -3.09 14.29 -12.89
C ASN A 178 -2.93 12.78 -13.13
N TYR A 179 -2.03 12.39 -14.04
CA TYR A 179 -1.69 10.98 -14.27
C TYR A 179 -1.17 10.30 -13.00
N VAL A 180 -0.16 10.89 -12.33
CA VAL A 180 0.46 10.29 -11.14
C VAL A 180 -0.55 10.18 -9.99
N MET A 181 -1.40 11.20 -9.80
CA MET A 181 -2.47 11.17 -8.78
C MET A 181 -3.44 10.01 -9.04
N ASN A 182 -4.00 9.92 -10.23
CA ASN A 182 -4.98 8.88 -10.57
C ASN A 182 -4.36 7.47 -10.56
N TYR A 183 -3.12 7.32 -11.04
CA TYR A 183 -2.38 6.06 -10.94
C TYR A 183 -2.14 5.66 -9.48
N THR A 184 -1.81 6.61 -8.60
CA THR A 184 -1.61 6.34 -7.18
C THR A 184 -2.91 5.91 -6.52
N ILE A 185 -4.03 6.61 -6.77
CA ILE A 185 -5.34 6.22 -6.23
C ILE A 185 -5.67 4.78 -6.63
N LYS A 186 -5.57 4.44 -7.93
CA LYS A 186 -5.80 3.09 -8.42
C LYS A 186 -4.89 2.07 -7.73
N LYS A 187 -3.58 2.32 -7.72
CA LYS A 187 -2.58 1.42 -7.18
C LYS A 187 -2.77 1.18 -5.68
N VAL A 188 -3.04 2.24 -4.91
CA VAL A 188 -3.28 2.15 -3.46
C VAL A 188 -4.57 1.40 -3.17
N SER A 189 -5.65 1.65 -3.95
CA SER A 189 -6.92 0.94 -3.81
C SER A 189 -6.77 -0.56 -4.04
N ASP A 190 -6.07 -0.97 -5.12
CA ASP A 190 -5.82 -2.37 -5.44
C ASP A 190 -4.93 -3.05 -4.37
N ASP A 191 -3.88 -2.35 -3.90
CA ASP A 191 -2.93 -2.90 -2.95
C ASP A 191 -3.53 -3.06 -1.54
N ILE A 192 -4.37 -2.11 -1.09
CA ILE A 192 -5.03 -2.20 0.22
C ILE A 192 -6.24 -3.13 0.17
N GLY A 193 -7.11 -2.94 -0.84
CA GLY A 193 -8.42 -3.59 -0.88
C GLY A 193 -8.35 -5.10 -1.20
N GLU A 194 -7.43 -5.50 -2.05
CA GLU A 194 -7.39 -6.87 -2.57
C GLU A 194 -6.19 -7.69 -2.09
N ARG A 195 -5.04 -7.04 -1.86
CA ARG A 195 -3.75 -7.73 -1.75
C ARG A 195 -3.05 -7.57 -0.41
N PHE A 196 -3.48 -6.66 0.46
CA PHE A 196 -2.78 -6.27 1.69
C PHE A 196 -1.30 -5.91 1.48
N ASN A 197 -0.96 -5.37 0.31
CA ASN A 197 0.40 -4.94 -0.04
C ASN A 197 0.65 -3.49 0.43
N PHE A 198 0.58 -3.27 1.74
CA PHE A 198 0.69 -1.93 2.33
C PHE A 198 2.00 -1.21 1.99
N ASN A 199 3.10 -1.95 1.90
CA ASN A 199 4.41 -1.41 1.55
C ASN A 199 4.45 -0.82 0.14
N THR A 200 3.80 -1.45 -0.85
CA THR A 200 3.73 -0.93 -2.23
C THR A 200 2.74 0.23 -2.34
N ALA A 201 1.64 0.20 -1.58
CA ALA A 201 0.72 1.33 -1.45
C ALA A 201 1.44 2.59 -0.92
N ILE A 202 2.18 2.46 0.18
CA ILE A 202 2.96 3.55 0.77
C ILE A 202 4.03 4.05 -0.22
N SER A 203 4.71 3.15 -0.95
CA SER A 203 5.68 3.54 -1.98
C SER A 203 5.04 4.39 -3.08
N SER A 204 3.85 4.02 -3.57
CA SER A 204 3.11 4.82 -4.56
C SER A 204 2.71 6.19 -4.02
N ILE A 205 2.31 6.28 -2.75
CA ILE A 205 2.03 7.56 -2.10
C ILE A 205 3.31 8.41 -2.02
N MET A 206 4.47 7.81 -1.72
CA MET A 206 5.75 8.53 -1.72
C MET A 206 6.13 9.07 -3.10
N GLU A 207 5.82 8.32 -4.17
CA GLU A 207 6.02 8.78 -5.56
C GLU A 207 5.11 9.98 -5.88
N LEU A 208 3.84 9.94 -5.49
CA LEU A 208 2.92 11.07 -5.62
C LEU A 208 3.45 12.32 -4.89
N VAL A 209 3.88 12.16 -3.65
CA VAL A 209 4.46 13.27 -2.86
C VAL A 209 5.69 13.85 -3.56
N ASN A 210 6.55 13.02 -4.14
CA ASN A 210 7.71 13.51 -4.89
C ASN A 210 7.30 14.30 -6.13
N GLU A 211 6.29 13.84 -6.88
CA GLU A 211 5.78 14.57 -8.04
C GLU A 211 5.10 15.89 -7.63
N MET A 212 4.35 15.91 -6.51
CA MET A 212 3.74 17.12 -5.98
C MET A 212 4.79 18.18 -5.59
N TYR A 213 5.93 17.75 -5.01
CA TYR A 213 7.05 18.69 -4.72
C TYR A 213 7.64 19.26 -5.99
N LYS A 214 7.90 18.42 -6.99
CA LYS A 214 8.43 18.85 -8.28
C LYS A 214 7.46 19.79 -9.01
N TYR A 215 6.16 19.51 -8.94
CA TYR A 215 5.13 20.33 -9.54
C TYR A 215 5.10 21.75 -8.93
N ARG A 216 5.35 21.90 -7.64
CA ARG A 216 5.40 23.21 -6.94
C ARG A 216 6.52 24.12 -7.42
N ASP A 217 7.55 23.61 -8.07
CA ASP A 217 8.67 24.42 -8.59
C ASP A 217 8.27 25.17 -9.89
N GLY A 218 7.10 24.90 -10.46
CA GLY A 218 6.58 25.49 -11.68
C GLY A 218 5.34 26.36 -11.48
N GLU A 219 4.58 26.57 -12.54
CA GLU A 219 3.28 27.24 -12.50
C GLU A 219 2.22 26.30 -11.93
N ILE A 220 1.68 26.65 -10.78
CA ILE A 220 0.73 25.83 -10.05
C ILE A 220 -0.69 26.02 -10.59
N ASN A 221 -1.40 24.92 -10.81
CA ASN A 221 -2.84 24.86 -10.95
C ASN A 221 -3.45 24.55 -9.59
N ASP A 222 -3.92 25.58 -8.89
CA ASP A 222 -4.37 25.48 -7.50
C ASP A 222 -5.49 24.45 -7.32
N ALA A 223 -6.42 24.36 -8.27
CA ALA A 223 -7.53 23.41 -8.21
C ALA A 223 -7.06 21.96 -8.34
N LEU A 224 -6.17 21.66 -9.30
CA LEU A 224 -5.58 20.33 -9.45
C LEU A 224 -4.69 19.97 -8.26
N TYR A 225 -3.84 20.89 -7.81
CA TYR A 225 -2.95 20.67 -6.69
C TYR A 225 -3.73 20.48 -5.38
N GLY A 226 -4.78 21.26 -5.14
CA GLY A 226 -5.68 21.11 -4.01
C GLY A 226 -6.40 19.77 -3.99
N THR A 227 -6.86 19.29 -5.16
CA THR A 227 -7.43 17.94 -5.31
C THR A 227 -6.40 16.87 -4.98
N ALA A 228 -5.16 17.02 -5.44
CA ALA A 228 -4.08 16.07 -5.14
C ALA A 228 -3.74 16.06 -3.64
N VAL A 229 -3.70 17.22 -2.97
CA VAL A 229 -3.49 17.33 -1.52
C VAL A 229 -4.61 16.63 -0.75
N ARG A 230 -5.87 16.90 -1.09
CA ARG A 230 -7.01 16.25 -0.44
C ARG A 230 -6.97 14.73 -0.58
N ASN A 231 -6.77 14.23 -1.79
CA ASN A 231 -6.71 12.79 -2.07
C ASN A 231 -5.52 12.12 -1.36
N LEU A 232 -4.37 12.79 -1.31
CA LEU A 232 -3.19 12.34 -0.58
C LEU A 232 -3.50 12.13 0.92
N VAL A 233 -4.16 13.10 1.56
CA VAL A 233 -4.50 13.03 3.00
C VAL A 233 -5.47 11.88 3.25
N VAL A 234 -6.49 11.70 2.41
CA VAL A 234 -7.44 10.57 2.53
C VAL A 234 -6.74 9.23 2.34
N MET A 235 -5.86 9.09 1.34
CA MET A 235 -5.12 7.84 1.11
C MET A 235 -4.12 7.50 2.23
N LEU A 236 -3.59 8.50 2.91
CA LEU A 236 -2.69 8.32 4.04
C LEU A 236 -3.40 7.98 5.36
N ALA A 237 -4.68 8.33 5.52
CA ALA A 237 -5.41 8.20 6.77
C ALA A 237 -5.39 6.77 7.37
N PRO A 238 -5.49 5.67 6.61
CA PRO A 238 -5.37 4.32 7.18
C PRO A 238 -4.00 4.02 7.80
N PHE A 239 -2.95 4.66 7.32
CA PHE A 239 -1.56 4.43 7.75
C PHE A 239 -1.18 5.33 8.93
N VAL A 240 -1.53 6.61 8.87
CA VAL A 240 -1.11 7.66 9.82
C VAL A 240 -2.33 8.49 10.29
N PRO A 241 -3.26 7.86 11.03
CA PRO A 241 -4.58 8.39 11.31
C PRO A 241 -4.59 9.72 12.07
N HIS A 242 -3.65 9.92 13.00
CA HIS A 242 -3.69 11.13 13.85
C HIS A 242 -3.20 12.36 13.10
N VAL A 243 -2.08 12.25 12.40
CA VAL A 243 -1.51 13.37 11.66
C VAL A 243 -2.37 13.75 10.45
N THR A 244 -3.06 12.79 9.83
CA THR A 244 -3.98 13.09 8.71
C THR A 244 -5.25 13.78 9.17
N GLU A 245 -5.75 13.49 10.36
CA GLU A 245 -6.86 14.23 10.96
C GLU A 245 -6.47 15.69 11.20
N GLU A 246 -5.28 15.95 11.74
CA GLU A 246 -4.77 17.32 11.91
C GLU A 246 -4.53 18.03 10.58
N MET A 247 -4.01 17.32 9.57
CA MET A 247 -3.90 17.88 8.21
C MET A 247 -5.27 18.23 7.63
N TRP A 248 -6.28 17.40 7.90
CA TRP A 248 -7.66 17.62 7.44
C TRP A 248 -8.27 18.88 8.05
N GLU A 249 -8.03 19.10 9.34
CA GLU A 249 -8.43 20.33 10.03
C GLU A 249 -7.74 21.56 9.45
N HIS A 250 -6.43 21.50 9.19
CA HIS A 250 -5.70 22.60 8.54
C HIS A 250 -6.23 22.93 7.13
N LEU A 251 -6.71 21.94 6.39
CA LEU A 251 -7.35 22.15 5.09
C LEU A 251 -8.76 22.73 5.19
N GLU A 252 -9.27 22.97 6.40
CA GLU A 252 -10.63 23.47 6.67
C GLU A 252 -11.73 22.60 6.01
N GLN A 253 -11.51 21.28 5.96
CA GLN A 253 -12.47 20.35 5.40
C GLN A 253 -13.49 19.91 6.45
N GLU A 254 -14.75 19.69 6.03
CA GLU A 254 -15.82 19.28 6.93
C GLU A 254 -15.67 17.84 7.44
N GLY A 255 -16.00 17.64 8.70
CA GLY A 255 -15.99 16.34 9.36
C GLY A 255 -14.60 15.77 9.56
N SER A 256 -14.53 14.49 9.91
CA SER A 256 -13.28 13.75 10.07
C SER A 256 -12.79 13.17 8.75
N VAL A 257 -11.47 13.10 8.54
CA VAL A 257 -10.86 12.43 7.38
C VAL A 257 -11.25 10.96 7.31
N HIS A 258 -11.49 10.33 8.46
CA HIS A 258 -11.86 8.91 8.57
C HIS A 258 -13.28 8.60 8.09
N ASN A 259 -14.12 9.60 7.95
CA ASN A 259 -15.49 9.49 7.44
C ASN A 259 -15.61 9.90 5.97
N GLN A 260 -14.52 10.25 5.32
CA GLN A 260 -14.55 10.64 3.92
C GLN A 260 -14.67 9.43 2.99
N MET A 261 -15.30 9.68 1.85
CA MET A 261 -15.32 8.70 0.76
C MET A 261 -13.90 8.48 0.23
N TRP A 262 -13.56 7.22 -0.03
CA TRP A 262 -12.31 6.89 -0.68
C TRP A 262 -12.24 7.52 -2.07
N PRO A 263 -11.09 8.10 -2.48
CA PRO A 263 -11.00 8.77 -3.76
C PRO A 263 -11.14 7.77 -4.92
N GLU A 264 -11.90 8.17 -5.93
CA GLU A 264 -12.03 7.45 -7.19
C GLU A 264 -10.97 7.94 -8.18
N PHE A 265 -10.48 7.06 -9.03
CA PHE A 265 -9.54 7.41 -10.09
C PHE A 265 -10.27 7.56 -11.44
N ASP A 266 -9.78 8.48 -12.26
CA ASP A 266 -10.23 8.66 -13.63
C ASP A 266 -9.40 7.79 -14.59
N GLU A 267 -10.03 6.81 -15.23
CA GLU A 267 -9.36 5.93 -16.19
C GLU A 267 -8.80 6.71 -17.40
N SER A 268 -9.45 7.81 -17.80
CA SER A 268 -8.98 8.63 -18.92
C SER A 268 -7.65 9.32 -18.61
N ALA A 269 -7.42 9.66 -17.33
CA ALA A 269 -6.16 10.23 -16.87
C ALA A 269 -4.98 9.22 -16.89
N LEU A 270 -5.27 7.93 -16.96
CA LEU A 270 -4.25 6.86 -16.97
C LEU A 270 -3.67 6.58 -18.35
N VAL A 271 -4.25 7.15 -19.39
CA VAL A 271 -3.74 7.04 -20.76
C VAL A 271 -2.51 7.95 -20.90
N LYS A 272 -1.33 7.36 -21.08
CA LYS A 272 -0.12 8.12 -21.40
C LYS A 272 -0.09 8.42 -22.88
N ASP A 273 0.07 9.67 -23.25
CA ASP A 273 0.28 10.05 -24.67
C ASP A 273 1.57 9.44 -25.22
N THR A 274 2.60 9.38 -24.39
CA THR A 274 3.89 8.78 -24.76
C THR A 274 4.43 7.86 -23.67
N VAL A 275 5.07 6.78 -24.10
CA VAL A 275 5.70 5.78 -23.22
C VAL A 275 7.14 5.59 -23.66
N GLU A 276 8.10 5.68 -22.73
CA GLU A 276 9.48 5.28 -23.00
C GLU A 276 9.55 3.75 -23.07
N ILE A 277 9.95 3.23 -24.22
CA ILE A 277 10.21 1.81 -24.42
C ILE A 277 11.69 1.55 -24.63
N VAL A 278 12.10 0.34 -24.27
CA VAL A 278 13.48 -0.13 -24.46
C VAL A 278 13.59 -0.88 -25.79
N VAL A 279 14.53 -0.47 -26.65
CA VAL A 279 14.87 -1.20 -27.87
C VAL A 279 16.06 -2.12 -27.60
N GLN A 280 15.85 -3.40 -27.86
CA GLN A 280 16.86 -4.44 -27.74
C GLN A 280 17.24 -5.00 -29.12
N ILE A 281 18.52 -5.31 -29.29
CA ILE A 281 19.01 -6.11 -30.43
C ILE A 281 19.55 -7.43 -29.90
N ASN A 282 18.98 -8.55 -30.34
CA ASN A 282 19.32 -9.88 -29.85
C ASN A 282 19.30 -9.97 -28.30
N GLY A 283 18.29 -9.35 -27.65
CA GLY A 283 18.11 -9.35 -26.19
C GLY A 283 19.00 -8.37 -25.43
N LYS A 284 19.89 -7.62 -26.09
CA LYS A 284 20.72 -6.60 -25.43
C LYS A 284 20.13 -5.22 -25.65
N ILE A 285 19.94 -4.44 -24.58
CA ILE A 285 19.48 -3.04 -24.63
C ILE A 285 20.46 -2.21 -25.47
N LYS A 286 19.93 -1.46 -26.42
CA LYS A 286 20.70 -0.59 -27.31
C LYS A 286 20.23 0.85 -27.33
N GLU A 287 18.92 1.09 -27.19
CA GLU A 287 18.35 2.43 -27.27
C GLU A 287 17.09 2.50 -26.38
N LYS A 288 16.68 3.69 -26.03
CA LYS A 288 15.39 4.03 -25.43
C LYS A 288 14.69 5.01 -26.35
N MET A 289 13.41 4.82 -26.61
CA MET A 289 12.62 5.70 -27.44
C MET A 289 11.26 5.97 -26.84
N ASN A 290 10.74 7.18 -27.03
CA ASN A 290 9.38 7.54 -26.68
C ASN A 290 8.45 7.25 -27.86
N ILE A 291 7.39 6.49 -27.61
CA ILE A 291 6.34 6.21 -28.59
C ILE A 291 4.98 6.60 -28.01
N ALA A 292 3.96 6.76 -28.85
CA ALA A 292 2.59 6.96 -28.36
C ALA A 292 2.13 5.76 -27.52
N GLY A 293 1.44 6.04 -26.40
CA GLY A 293 1.11 5.03 -25.39
C GLY A 293 -0.02 4.09 -25.78
N ASP A 294 -0.79 4.44 -26.82
CA ASP A 294 -1.95 3.69 -27.32
C ASP A 294 -1.64 2.79 -28.54
N LEU A 295 -0.35 2.70 -28.93
CA LEU A 295 0.05 1.92 -30.11
C LEU A 295 -0.17 0.42 -29.91
N SER A 296 -0.76 -0.23 -30.91
CA SER A 296 -0.81 -1.67 -31.03
C SER A 296 0.61 -2.27 -31.19
N ARG A 297 0.73 -3.59 -31.05
CA ARG A 297 2.04 -4.27 -31.23
C ARG A 297 2.62 -4.04 -32.62
N GLU A 298 1.78 -4.07 -33.63
CA GLU A 298 2.13 -3.86 -35.03
C GLU A 298 2.60 -2.43 -35.28
N GLU A 299 1.89 -1.45 -34.73
CA GLU A 299 2.27 -0.04 -34.84
C GLU A 299 3.57 0.27 -34.09
N MET A 300 3.75 -0.28 -32.87
CA MET A 300 5.03 -0.19 -32.14
C MET A 300 6.20 -0.71 -32.96
N GLN A 301 6.04 -1.88 -33.61
CA GLN A 301 7.08 -2.46 -34.48
C GLN A 301 7.39 -1.54 -35.63
N LYS A 302 6.38 -0.96 -36.27
CA LYS A 302 6.53 -0.05 -37.38
C LYS A 302 7.28 1.22 -36.99
N VAL A 303 6.83 1.89 -35.91
CA VAL A 303 7.46 3.11 -35.40
C VAL A 303 8.92 2.85 -35.00
N ALA A 304 9.22 1.73 -34.34
CA ALA A 304 10.60 1.42 -33.98
C ALA A 304 11.48 1.14 -35.19
N MET A 305 10.97 0.49 -36.25
CA MET A 305 11.74 0.21 -37.46
C MET A 305 11.90 1.45 -38.35
N GLU A 306 11.08 2.47 -38.16
CA GLU A 306 11.19 3.76 -38.87
C GLU A 306 12.13 4.75 -38.14
N ASP A 307 12.48 4.51 -36.87
CA ASP A 307 13.39 5.37 -36.12
C ASP A 307 14.82 5.34 -36.69
N GLU A 308 15.44 6.51 -36.81
CA GLU A 308 16.76 6.64 -37.43
C GLU A 308 17.88 5.91 -36.65
N LYS A 309 17.82 5.94 -35.33
CA LYS A 309 18.80 5.25 -34.47
C LYS A 309 18.66 3.73 -34.59
N VAL A 310 17.42 3.24 -34.61
CA VAL A 310 17.14 1.81 -34.78
C VAL A 310 17.55 1.33 -36.18
N LYS A 311 17.32 2.13 -37.24
CA LYS A 311 17.81 1.85 -38.58
C LYS A 311 19.34 1.71 -38.60
N ALA A 312 20.05 2.65 -37.99
CA ALA A 312 21.51 2.61 -37.92
C ALA A 312 22.02 1.36 -37.13
N LEU A 313 21.31 0.93 -36.10
CA LEU A 313 21.66 -0.27 -35.32
C LEU A 313 21.41 -1.59 -36.06
N THR A 314 20.53 -1.58 -37.06
CA THR A 314 20.15 -2.74 -37.89
C THR A 314 20.76 -2.71 -39.28
N GLU A 315 21.45 -1.64 -39.65
CA GLU A 315 22.08 -1.47 -40.97
C GLU A 315 23.06 -2.61 -41.25
N GLY A 316 22.98 -3.16 -42.46
CA GLY A 316 23.80 -4.31 -42.90
C GLY A 316 23.47 -5.65 -42.24
N LYS A 317 22.42 -5.77 -41.44
CA LYS A 317 21.99 -7.00 -40.78
C LYS A 317 20.64 -7.47 -41.34
N ASN A 318 20.45 -8.78 -41.36
CA ASN A 318 19.14 -9.33 -41.75
C ASN A 318 18.23 -9.41 -40.54
N VAL A 319 17.14 -8.63 -40.53
CA VAL A 319 16.12 -8.67 -39.48
C VAL A 319 15.27 -9.94 -39.62
N VAL A 320 15.39 -10.85 -38.70
CA VAL A 320 14.69 -12.14 -38.71
C VAL A 320 13.30 -12.03 -38.06
N LYS A 321 13.20 -11.27 -36.95
CA LYS A 321 11.96 -11.13 -36.18
C LYS A 321 12.00 -9.83 -35.35
N VAL A 322 10.83 -9.17 -35.21
CA VAL A 322 10.61 -8.07 -34.28
C VAL A 322 9.55 -8.51 -33.27
N ILE A 323 9.87 -8.43 -31.99
CA ILE A 323 8.99 -8.82 -30.90
C ILE A 323 8.67 -7.56 -30.08
N ALA A 324 7.40 -7.13 -30.06
CA ALA A 324 6.93 -6.01 -29.26
C ALA A 324 6.18 -6.49 -28.03
N VAL A 325 6.54 -5.94 -26.88
CA VAL A 325 5.78 -6.06 -25.63
C VAL A 325 5.17 -4.68 -25.37
N PRO A 326 3.83 -4.54 -25.38
CA PRO A 326 3.15 -3.26 -25.26
C PRO A 326 3.68 -2.44 -24.08
N ASN A 327 3.96 -1.17 -24.35
CA ASN A 327 4.41 -0.17 -23.38
C ASN A 327 5.69 -0.54 -22.57
N LYS A 328 6.50 -1.49 -23.04
CA LYS A 328 7.71 -1.95 -22.33
C LYS A 328 8.96 -2.01 -23.19
N LEU A 329 8.95 -2.84 -24.21
CA LEU A 329 10.14 -3.06 -25.02
C LEU A 329 9.83 -3.55 -26.42
N ILE A 330 10.81 -3.34 -27.30
CA ILE A 330 10.90 -3.99 -28.61
C ILE A 330 12.23 -4.74 -28.68
N ASN A 331 12.19 -6.01 -29.04
CA ASN A 331 13.39 -6.80 -29.28
C ASN A 331 13.48 -7.19 -30.77
N ILE A 332 14.53 -6.70 -31.44
CA ILE A 332 14.81 -6.94 -32.84
C ILE A 332 15.86 -8.05 -32.92
N VAL A 333 15.48 -9.17 -33.51
CA VAL A 333 16.39 -10.30 -33.73
C VAL A 333 17.01 -10.16 -35.11
N VAL A 334 18.32 -10.03 -35.14
CA VAL A 334 19.12 -9.88 -36.40
C VAL A 334 20.14 -11.00 -36.55
N LYS A 335 20.43 -11.34 -37.80
CA LYS A 335 21.51 -12.26 -38.21
C LYS A 335 22.54 -11.54 -39.04
#